data_12dc13322f67a02a50780e58235bfa58
#
_entry.id   12dc13322f67a02a50780e58235bfa58
#
_cell.length_a   1.000
_cell.length_b   1.000
_cell.length_c   1.000
_cell.angle_alpha   90.00
_cell.angle_beta   90.00
_cell.angle_gamma   90.00
#
_symmetry.space_group_name_H-M   'P 1'
#
loop_
_entity.id
_entity.type
_entity.pdbx_description
1 polymer ?
#
loop_
_entity_poly.entity_id
_entity_poly.type
_entity_poly.pdbx_seq_one_letter_code
_entity_poly.pdbx_strand_id
1 'polypeptide(L)'
;MTTKRQQTEQTQRRKTLRPHPARDQIVDAMRSYGRPISPTRLSEVTGNTLGSVAYHVRTLLGAGVVELAEEGRVRGAVEHFYALVPDNEADLNDPVAGLQRLCGALTVPAENGGYPQPIALDAQGRAELQKLLDTLRPKVQRIVRETAKRTAA
;
A
#
# COMPACT_ATOMS: atom_id res chain seq x y z
N MET A 1 -11.79 -18.52 -1.25
CA MET A 1 -11.63 -18.82 0.20
C MET A 1 -10.28 -19.48 0.40
N THR A 2 -9.30 -18.76 0.94
CA THR A 2 -7.96 -19.29 1.20
C THR A 2 -8.03 -20.15 2.46
N THR A 3 -7.68 -21.44 2.35
CA THR A 3 -7.81 -22.39 3.46
C THR A 3 -6.81 -22.03 4.58
N LYS A 4 -7.20 -22.22 5.86
CA LYS A 4 -6.38 -21.96 7.07
C LYS A 4 -4.94 -22.51 6.97
N ARG A 5 -4.77 -23.62 6.24
CA ARG A 5 -3.48 -24.26 5.95
C ARG A 5 -2.58 -23.42 5.04
N GLN A 6 -3.16 -22.77 4.03
CA GLN A 6 -2.43 -21.88 3.10
C GLN A 6 -1.99 -20.60 3.80
N GLN A 7 -2.79 -20.07 4.73
CA GLN A 7 -2.43 -18.91 5.56
C GLN A 7 -1.26 -19.23 6.49
N THR A 8 -1.24 -20.42 7.09
CA THR A 8 -0.14 -20.86 7.97
C THR A 8 1.16 -21.03 7.19
N GLU A 9 1.11 -21.61 5.98
CA GLU A 9 2.29 -21.78 5.11
C GLU A 9 2.83 -20.44 4.61
N GLN A 10 1.96 -19.48 4.26
CA GLN A 10 2.37 -18.13 3.87
C GLN A 10 3.01 -17.38 5.04
N THR A 11 2.45 -17.48 6.24
CA THR A 11 3.03 -16.86 7.45
C THR A 11 4.40 -17.45 7.79
N GLN A 12 4.58 -18.75 7.60
CA GLN A 12 5.88 -19.41 7.82
C GLN A 12 6.92 -18.98 6.77
N ARG A 13 6.54 -18.85 5.49
CA ARG A 13 7.44 -18.38 4.42
C ARG A 13 7.91 -16.95 4.65
N ARG A 14 7.06 -16.08 5.20
CA ARG A 14 7.40 -14.70 5.58
C ARG A 14 8.47 -14.67 6.69
N LYS A 15 8.34 -15.51 7.69
CA LYS A 15 9.32 -15.61 8.81
C LYS A 15 10.71 -16.10 8.39
N THR A 16 10.82 -16.79 7.24
CA THR A 16 12.09 -17.31 6.73
C THR A 16 12.83 -16.32 5.82
N LEU A 17 12.19 -15.19 5.46
CA LEU A 17 12.83 -14.19 4.63
C LEU A 17 13.88 -13.43 5.46
N ARG A 18 15.15 -13.52 5.07
CA ARG A 18 16.22 -12.78 5.77
C ARG A 18 15.97 -11.27 5.64
N PRO A 19 16.13 -10.49 6.70
CA PRO A 19 16.02 -9.03 6.63
C PRO A 19 16.93 -8.46 5.53
N HIS A 20 16.41 -7.47 4.79
CA HIS A 20 17.19 -6.80 3.75
C HIS A 20 16.68 -5.36 3.56
N PRO A 21 17.54 -4.33 3.72
CA PRO A 21 17.13 -2.93 3.73
C PRO A 21 16.29 -2.52 2.51
N ALA A 22 16.67 -2.96 1.30
CA ALA A 22 15.91 -2.64 0.11
C ALA A 22 14.50 -3.28 0.09
N ARG A 23 14.30 -4.46 0.69
CA ARG A 23 12.98 -5.06 0.82
C ARG A 23 12.11 -4.32 1.81
N ASP A 24 12.69 -3.90 2.92
CA ASP A 24 11.97 -3.13 3.94
C ASP A 24 11.52 -1.79 3.35
N GLN A 25 12.40 -1.10 2.62
CA GLN A 25 12.05 0.13 1.88
C GLN A 25 10.93 -0.09 0.85
N ILE A 26 10.96 -1.19 0.10
CA ILE A 26 9.92 -1.53 -0.87
C ILE A 26 8.58 -1.77 -0.17
N VAL A 27 8.57 -2.56 0.90
CA VAL A 27 7.35 -2.84 1.69
C VAL A 27 6.78 -1.56 2.29
N ASP A 28 7.62 -0.68 2.85
CA ASP A 28 7.19 0.59 3.42
C ASP A 28 6.66 1.55 2.34
N ALA A 29 7.30 1.60 1.17
CA ALA A 29 6.81 2.36 0.03
C ALA A 29 5.45 1.84 -0.46
N MET A 30 5.27 0.52 -0.57
CA MET A 30 4.00 -0.09 -0.95
C MET A 30 2.90 0.19 0.09
N ARG A 31 3.24 0.12 1.39
CA ARG A 31 2.32 0.42 2.49
C ARG A 31 1.87 1.88 2.44
N SER A 32 2.80 2.80 2.25
CA SER A 32 2.51 4.23 2.15
C SER A 32 1.72 4.59 0.89
N TYR A 33 1.94 3.84 -0.21
CA TYR A 33 1.24 4.04 -1.47
C TYR A 33 -0.23 3.57 -1.41
N GLY A 34 -0.52 2.54 -0.61
CA GLY A 34 -1.86 2.09 -0.24
C GLY A 34 -2.69 1.43 -1.34
N ARG A 35 -2.09 1.13 -2.51
CA ARG A 35 -2.73 0.51 -3.68
C ARG A 35 -1.70 -0.26 -4.51
N PRO A 36 -2.14 -1.06 -5.53
CA PRO A 36 -1.21 -1.75 -6.40
C PRO A 36 -0.21 -0.81 -7.06
N ILE A 37 1.05 -1.23 -7.11
CA ILE A 37 2.17 -0.42 -7.60
C ILE A 37 3.10 -1.27 -8.46
N SER A 38 3.60 -0.69 -9.55
CA SER A 38 4.54 -1.38 -10.43
C SER A 38 5.99 -1.27 -9.95
N PRO A 39 6.87 -2.22 -10.34
CA PRO A 39 8.30 -2.12 -10.05
C PRO A 39 8.94 -0.85 -10.59
N THR A 40 8.49 -0.35 -11.73
CA THR A 40 8.96 0.92 -12.30
C THR A 40 8.68 2.07 -11.35
N ARG A 41 7.43 2.16 -10.87
CA ARG A 41 7.05 3.20 -9.93
C ARG A 41 7.74 3.05 -8.56
N LEU A 42 7.90 1.82 -8.08
CA LEU A 42 8.67 1.54 -6.87
C LEU A 42 10.13 2.00 -6.99
N SER A 43 10.76 1.80 -8.16
CA SER A 43 12.10 2.29 -8.44
C SER A 43 12.20 3.82 -8.30
N GLU A 44 11.23 4.54 -8.83
CA GLU A 44 11.17 6.00 -8.72
C GLU A 44 10.98 6.48 -7.26
N VAL A 45 10.07 5.84 -6.53
CA VAL A 45 9.72 6.23 -5.15
C VAL A 45 10.85 5.89 -4.17
N THR A 46 11.50 4.74 -4.34
CA THR A 46 12.55 4.26 -3.40
C THR A 46 13.95 4.73 -3.79
N GLY A 47 14.14 5.24 -5.02
CA GLY A 47 15.47 5.58 -5.55
C GLY A 47 16.36 4.37 -5.87
N ASN A 48 15.84 3.15 -5.74
CA ASN A 48 16.55 1.92 -6.11
C ASN A 48 16.47 1.67 -7.62
N THR A 49 17.46 0.98 -8.18
CA THR A 49 17.42 0.61 -9.61
C THR A 49 16.25 -0.35 -9.90
N LEU A 50 15.67 -0.23 -11.10
CA LEU A 50 14.55 -1.09 -11.52
C LEU A 50 14.90 -2.58 -11.43
N GLY A 51 16.13 -2.95 -11.78
CA GLY A 51 16.60 -4.35 -11.67
C GLY A 51 16.60 -4.87 -10.24
N SER A 52 17.06 -4.05 -9.29
CA SER A 52 17.05 -4.37 -7.86
C SER A 52 15.62 -4.50 -7.34
N VAL A 53 14.76 -3.53 -7.67
CA VAL A 53 13.34 -3.54 -7.27
C VAL A 53 12.64 -4.78 -7.83
N ALA A 54 12.79 -5.06 -9.12
CA ALA A 54 12.16 -6.22 -9.76
C ALA A 54 12.63 -7.55 -9.14
N TYR A 55 13.91 -7.65 -8.76
CA TYR A 55 14.42 -8.81 -8.04
C TYR A 55 13.77 -8.96 -6.66
N HIS A 56 13.72 -7.88 -5.87
CA HIS A 56 13.15 -7.92 -4.54
C HIS A 56 11.64 -8.13 -4.53
N VAL A 57 10.89 -7.52 -5.45
CA VAL A 57 9.45 -7.75 -5.63
C VAL A 57 9.18 -9.23 -5.97
N ARG A 58 9.98 -9.84 -6.83
CA ARG A 58 9.87 -11.26 -7.16
C ARG A 58 10.16 -12.16 -5.94
N THR A 59 11.12 -11.78 -5.12
CA THR A 59 11.43 -12.46 -3.85
C THR A 59 10.27 -12.34 -2.86
N LEU A 60 9.69 -11.15 -2.71
CA LEU A 60 8.52 -10.89 -1.86
C LEU A 60 7.27 -11.65 -2.35
N LEU A 61 7.08 -11.74 -3.68
CA LEU A 61 6.02 -12.53 -4.30
C LEU A 61 6.18 -14.02 -3.97
N GLY A 62 7.38 -14.57 -4.13
CA GLY A 62 7.68 -15.95 -3.76
C GLY A 62 7.50 -16.26 -2.28
N ALA A 63 7.69 -15.27 -1.42
CA ALA A 63 7.45 -15.37 0.03
C ALA A 63 5.97 -15.10 0.43
N GLY A 64 5.10 -14.72 -0.51
CA GLY A 64 3.71 -14.41 -0.24
C GLY A 64 3.49 -13.11 0.56
N VAL A 65 4.46 -12.19 0.53
CA VAL A 65 4.35 -10.86 1.14
C VAL A 65 3.60 -9.90 0.23
N VAL A 66 3.78 -10.06 -1.07
CA VAL A 66 3.05 -9.33 -2.11
C VAL A 66 2.35 -10.31 -3.03
N GLU A 67 1.32 -9.83 -3.72
CA GLU A 67 0.61 -10.57 -4.76
C GLU A 67 0.52 -9.73 -6.03
N LEU A 68 0.36 -10.39 -7.18
CA LEU A 68 0.02 -9.74 -8.43
C LEU A 68 -1.45 -9.30 -8.34
N ALA A 69 -1.68 -8.01 -8.28
CA ALA A 69 -3.03 -7.46 -8.14
C ALA A 69 -3.66 -7.10 -9.48
N GLU A 70 -2.87 -6.54 -10.39
CA GLU A 70 -3.35 -6.05 -11.69
C GLU A 70 -2.29 -6.23 -12.78
N GLU A 71 -2.75 -6.35 -14.01
CA GLU A 71 -1.92 -6.25 -15.22
C GLU A 71 -2.43 -5.09 -16.08
N GLY A 72 -1.53 -4.19 -16.43
CA GLY A 72 -1.82 -3.05 -17.29
C GLY A 72 -0.98 -3.07 -18.57
N ARG A 73 -1.37 -2.26 -19.54
CA ARG A 73 -0.55 -2.01 -20.73
C ARG A 73 -0.02 -0.60 -20.71
N VAL A 74 1.29 -0.47 -20.71
CA VAL A 74 1.97 0.82 -20.79
C VAL A 74 2.83 0.83 -22.06
N ARG A 75 2.55 1.76 -22.97
CA ARG A 75 3.28 1.91 -24.25
C ARG A 75 3.39 0.59 -25.05
N GLY A 76 2.33 -0.25 -25.00
CA GLY A 76 2.29 -1.53 -25.70
C GLY A 76 2.94 -2.71 -24.97
N ALA A 77 3.62 -2.50 -23.85
CA ALA A 77 4.15 -3.55 -22.98
C ALA A 77 3.19 -3.88 -21.82
N VAL A 78 3.21 -5.13 -21.37
CA VAL A 78 2.48 -5.53 -20.17
C VAL A 78 3.27 -5.04 -18.95
N GLU A 79 2.61 -4.32 -18.07
CA GLU A 79 3.13 -3.91 -16.77
C GLU A 79 2.34 -4.61 -15.67
N HIS A 80 3.06 -5.18 -14.71
CA HIS A 80 2.49 -5.87 -13.56
C HIS A 80 2.44 -4.94 -12.35
N PHE A 81 1.30 -4.93 -11.66
CA PHE A 81 1.11 -4.17 -10.43
C PHE A 81 0.94 -5.13 -9.25
N TYR A 82 1.67 -4.86 -8.19
CA TYR A 82 1.72 -5.70 -7.00
C TYR A 82 1.11 -4.98 -5.81
N ALA A 83 0.41 -5.73 -4.96
CA ALA A 83 -0.13 -5.25 -3.70
C ALA A 83 0.45 -6.03 -2.53
N LEU A 84 0.49 -5.43 -1.35
CA LEU A 84 0.80 -6.14 -0.13
C LEU A 84 -0.33 -7.10 0.22
N VAL A 85 0.03 -8.34 0.53
CA VAL A 85 -0.91 -9.30 1.10
C VAL A 85 -1.09 -8.93 2.58
N PRO A 86 -2.32 -8.70 3.08
CA PRO A 86 -2.57 -8.45 4.49
C PRO A 86 -2.00 -9.58 5.36
N ASP A 87 -1.30 -9.23 6.44
CA ASP A 87 -0.64 -10.22 7.29
C ASP A 87 -1.64 -11.08 8.08
N ASN A 88 -2.79 -10.49 8.40
CA ASN A 88 -3.90 -11.17 9.09
C ASN A 88 -5.18 -10.31 9.02
N GLU A 89 -6.28 -10.81 9.60
CA GLU A 89 -7.53 -10.05 9.70
C GLU A 89 -7.37 -8.73 10.50
N ALA A 90 -6.39 -8.65 11.40
CA ALA A 90 -6.11 -7.44 12.16
C ALA A 90 -5.64 -6.30 11.24
N ASP A 91 -4.83 -6.61 10.21
CA ASP A 91 -4.41 -5.60 9.22
C ASP A 91 -5.57 -5.10 8.35
N LEU A 92 -6.57 -5.95 8.10
CA LEU A 92 -7.79 -5.55 7.38
C LEU A 92 -8.67 -4.62 8.22
N ASN A 93 -8.63 -4.78 9.53
CA ASN A 93 -9.41 -4.01 10.49
C ASN A 93 -8.63 -2.84 11.10
N ASP A 94 -7.33 -2.70 10.79
CA ASP A 94 -6.55 -1.58 11.27
C ASP A 94 -7.06 -0.27 10.64
N PRO A 95 -7.54 0.70 11.46
CA PRO A 95 -8.07 1.96 10.96
C PRO A 95 -7.02 2.82 10.25
N VAL A 96 -5.74 2.71 10.63
CA VAL A 96 -4.64 3.43 9.99
C VAL A 96 -4.38 2.87 8.59
N ALA A 97 -4.29 1.55 8.45
CA ALA A 97 -4.16 0.88 7.16
C ALA A 97 -5.41 1.13 6.29
N GLY A 98 -6.60 1.17 6.90
CA GLY A 98 -7.86 1.55 6.23
C GLY A 98 -7.81 2.96 5.66
N LEU A 99 -7.32 3.92 6.42
CA LEU A 99 -7.17 5.31 5.96
C LEU A 99 -6.14 5.43 4.83
N GLN A 100 -5.02 4.70 4.92
CA GLN A 100 -4.00 4.67 3.85
C GLN A 100 -4.57 4.10 2.55
N ARG A 101 -5.35 3.01 2.62
CA ARG A 101 -6.05 2.45 1.45
C ARG A 101 -7.05 3.45 0.86
N LEU A 102 -7.78 4.17 1.69
CA LEU A 102 -8.70 5.22 1.25
C LEU A 102 -7.96 6.35 0.53
N CYS A 103 -6.83 6.80 1.08
CA CYS A 103 -6.00 7.81 0.42
C CYS A 103 -5.42 7.30 -0.91
N GLY A 104 -5.03 6.03 -1.00
CA GLY A 104 -4.58 5.40 -2.24
C GLY A 104 -5.69 5.32 -3.30
N ALA A 105 -6.94 5.14 -2.89
CA ALA A 105 -8.10 5.13 -3.77
C ALA A 105 -8.46 6.52 -4.37
N LEU A 106 -7.88 7.60 -3.86
CA LEU A 106 -8.06 8.95 -4.41
C LEU A 106 -7.21 9.20 -5.66
N THR A 107 -7.06 8.20 -6.49
CA THR A 107 -6.37 8.30 -7.79
C THR A 107 -7.21 7.64 -8.86
N VAL A 108 -7.15 8.18 -10.08
CA VAL A 108 -7.81 7.59 -11.24
C VAL A 108 -6.81 6.77 -12.05
N PRO A 109 -7.23 5.65 -12.63
CA PRO A 109 -6.42 4.95 -13.62
C PRO A 109 -6.07 5.90 -14.77
N ALA A 110 -4.87 5.83 -15.29
CA ALA A 110 -4.51 6.59 -16.48
C ALA A 110 -5.23 6.00 -17.70
N GLU A 111 -5.91 6.83 -18.49
CA GLU A 111 -6.72 6.41 -19.63
C GLU A 111 -5.91 5.68 -20.71
N ASN A 112 -4.59 5.85 -20.75
CA ASN A 112 -3.70 5.26 -21.76
C ASN A 112 -2.68 4.26 -21.19
N GLY A 113 -3.01 3.58 -20.10
CA GLY A 113 -2.10 2.60 -19.48
C GLY A 113 -0.86 3.23 -18.83
N GLY A 114 -0.91 4.52 -18.51
CA GLY A 114 0.11 5.19 -17.70
C GLY A 114 -0.08 4.96 -16.21
N TYR A 115 0.71 5.65 -15.41
CA TYR A 115 0.55 5.59 -13.94
C TYR A 115 -0.75 6.26 -13.50
N PRO A 116 -1.44 5.67 -12.51
CA PRO A 116 -2.60 6.31 -11.91
C PRO A 116 -2.23 7.72 -11.43
N GLN A 117 -3.04 8.69 -11.78
CA GLN A 117 -2.80 10.09 -11.44
C GLN A 117 -3.64 10.46 -10.21
N PRO A 118 -3.15 11.36 -9.34
CA PRO A 118 -4.00 11.93 -8.30
C PRO A 118 -5.26 12.52 -8.92
N ILE A 119 -6.41 12.29 -8.29
CA ILE A 119 -7.66 12.92 -8.71
C ILE A 119 -7.50 14.43 -8.62
N ALA A 120 -7.60 15.11 -9.75
CA ALA A 120 -7.64 16.56 -9.79
C ALA A 120 -9.04 17.02 -9.30
N LEU A 121 -9.12 17.38 -8.03
CA LEU A 121 -10.32 17.95 -7.47
C LEU A 121 -10.53 19.39 -8.03
N ASP A 122 -11.72 19.69 -8.45
CA ASP A 122 -12.13 21.07 -8.73
C ASP A 122 -12.21 21.90 -7.44
N ALA A 123 -12.52 23.18 -7.55
CA ALA A 123 -12.59 24.08 -6.40
C ALA A 123 -13.65 23.66 -5.38
N GLN A 124 -14.79 23.13 -5.85
CA GLN A 124 -15.86 22.65 -5.00
C GLN A 124 -15.45 21.39 -4.25
N GLY A 125 -14.91 20.38 -4.95
CA GLY A 125 -14.44 19.13 -4.33
C GLY A 125 -13.34 19.36 -3.32
N ARG A 126 -12.42 20.31 -3.56
CA ARG A 126 -11.42 20.73 -2.57
C ARG A 126 -12.04 21.33 -1.31
N ALA A 127 -13.05 22.20 -1.48
CA ALA A 127 -13.73 22.82 -0.35
C ALA A 127 -14.53 21.79 0.48
N GLU A 128 -15.17 20.84 -0.17
CA GLU A 128 -15.87 19.73 0.50
C GLU A 128 -14.93 18.82 1.27
N LEU A 129 -13.81 18.42 0.65
CA LEU A 129 -12.78 17.62 1.30
C LEU A 129 -12.16 18.36 2.50
N GLN A 130 -11.91 19.67 2.36
CA GLN A 130 -11.41 20.49 3.47
C GLN A 130 -12.38 20.51 4.65
N LYS A 131 -13.68 20.67 4.42
CA LYS A 131 -14.69 20.58 5.49
C LYS A 131 -14.70 19.24 6.20
N LEU A 132 -14.57 18.14 5.46
CA LEU A 132 -14.46 16.81 6.04
C LEU A 132 -13.22 16.67 6.91
N LEU A 133 -12.06 17.12 6.42
CA LEU A 133 -10.79 17.09 7.18
C LEU A 133 -10.89 17.94 8.45
N ASP A 134 -11.48 19.11 8.37
CA ASP A 134 -11.67 19.99 9.54
C ASP A 134 -12.60 19.36 10.59
N THR A 135 -13.59 18.59 10.14
CA THR A 135 -14.49 17.83 11.01
C THR A 135 -13.80 16.62 11.66
N LEU A 136 -12.95 15.94 10.91
CA LEU A 136 -12.26 14.73 11.37
C LEU A 136 -11.06 15.03 12.29
N ARG A 137 -10.32 16.09 12.02
CA ARG A 137 -9.10 16.47 12.76
C ARG A 137 -9.28 16.49 14.27
N PRO A 138 -10.29 17.19 14.86
CA PRO A 138 -10.48 17.20 16.31
C PRO A 138 -10.86 15.83 16.86
N LYS A 139 -11.59 15.01 16.08
CA LYS A 139 -11.96 13.64 16.48
C LYS A 139 -10.74 12.74 16.56
N VAL A 140 -9.89 12.78 15.56
CA VAL A 140 -8.63 12.02 15.53
C VAL A 140 -7.71 12.46 16.67
N GLN A 141 -7.55 13.78 16.88
CA GLN A 141 -6.73 14.30 17.98
C GLN A 141 -7.24 13.86 19.36
N ARG A 142 -8.56 13.80 19.54
CA ARG A 142 -9.15 13.28 20.77
C ARG A 142 -8.81 11.82 20.98
N ILE A 143 -8.99 10.98 19.97
CA ILE A 143 -8.67 9.54 20.03
C ILE A 143 -7.19 9.33 20.38
N VAL A 144 -6.29 10.06 19.73
CA VAL A 144 -4.85 9.98 20.00
C VAL A 144 -4.54 10.35 21.46
N ARG A 145 -5.11 11.46 21.97
CA ARG A 145 -4.91 11.88 23.37
C ARG A 145 -5.45 10.86 24.38
N GLU A 146 -6.64 10.31 24.12
CA GLU A 146 -7.24 9.31 25.00
C GLU A 146 -6.47 7.99 24.99
N THR A 147 -5.96 7.59 23.82
CA THR A 147 -5.12 6.40 23.70
C THR A 147 -3.79 6.60 24.43
N ALA A 148 -3.14 7.75 24.24
CA ALA A 148 -1.88 8.06 24.96
C ALA A 148 -2.06 7.99 26.49
N LYS A 149 -3.18 8.49 27.02
CA LYS A 149 -3.49 8.38 28.46
C LYS A 149 -3.65 6.94 28.93
N ARG A 150 -4.30 6.07 28.13
CA ARG A 150 -4.49 4.65 28.46
C ARG A 150 -3.20 3.84 28.41
N THR A 151 -2.26 4.23 27.55
CA THR A 151 -0.98 3.51 27.39
C THR A 151 0.05 3.96 28.43
N ALA A 152 -0.16 5.12 29.07
CA ALA A 152 0.74 5.67 30.11
C ALA A 152 0.29 5.30 31.54
N ALA A 153 -0.84 4.64 31.70
CA ALA A 153 -1.40 4.14 32.97
C ALA A 153 -1.14 2.65 33.14
#